data_1289d934e71d6d077356830033baec66
#
_entry.id   1289d934e71d6d077356830033baec66
#
_cell.length_a   1.000
_cell.length_b   1.000
_cell.length_c   1.000
_cell.angle_alpha   90.00
_cell.angle_beta   90.00
_cell.angle_gamma   90.00
#
_symmetry.space_group_name_H-M   'P 1'
#
loop_
_entity.id
_entity.type
_entity.pdbx_description
1 polymer ?
#
loop_
_entity_poly.entity_id
_entity_poly.type
_entity_poly.pdbx_seq_one_letter_code
_entity_poly.pdbx_strand_id
1 'polypeptide(L)'
;MPDVEVVTYLHPSWSSLVDDINREPEGTHILVIGYSLGANNSVLVANATNYIDSIIALQPSIFTSNTALTGKVGRFVEIYNPNPWMTFGGMGSQKLIGPNIEYVTNNDTHLGAPFNPEFRNLVKSEIARLSAEPGPEAAPSVPPPPFPSPR
;
A
#
# COMPACT_ATOMS: atom_id res chain seq x y z
N MET A 1 -6.03 -22.52 -5.17
CA MET A 1 -5.33 -21.21 -5.09
C MET A 1 -6.25 -20.28 -4.37
N PRO A 2 -5.77 -19.40 -3.52
CA PRO A 2 -6.64 -18.36 -2.98
C PRO A 2 -7.17 -17.51 -4.14
N ASP A 3 -8.41 -17.07 -4.03
CA ASP A 3 -9.00 -16.14 -5.00
C ASP A 3 -8.29 -14.79 -4.83
N VAL A 4 -7.46 -14.44 -5.80
CA VAL A 4 -6.75 -13.16 -5.84
C VAL A 4 -7.34 -12.34 -6.97
N GLU A 5 -8.00 -11.25 -6.63
CA GLU A 5 -8.39 -10.23 -7.59
C GLU A 5 -7.28 -9.18 -7.71
N VAL A 6 -6.96 -8.78 -8.94
CA VAL A 6 -5.96 -7.74 -9.21
C VAL A 6 -6.62 -6.60 -9.96
N VAL A 7 -6.65 -5.42 -9.35
CA VAL A 7 -7.18 -4.20 -9.97
C VAL A 7 -6.06 -3.19 -10.14
N THR A 8 -6.01 -2.53 -11.29
CA THR A 8 -4.96 -1.55 -11.61
C THR A 8 -5.55 -0.15 -11.71
N TYR A 9 -4.92 0.79 -11.00
CA TYR A 9 -5.30 2.21 -11.01
C TYR A 9 -4.15 3.05 -11.58
N LEU A 10 -4.49 4.04 -12.38
CA LEU A 10 -3.54 5.07 -12.77
C LEU A 10 -3.35 6.08 -11.64
N HIS A 11 -2.18 6.72 -11.59
CA HIS A 11 -1.82 7.68 -10.55
C HIS A 11 -2.93 8.71 -10.20
N PRO A 12 -3.67 9.34 -11.14
CA PRO A 12 -4.69 10.31 -10.77
C PRO A 12 -5.93 9.70 -10.10
N SER A 13 -6.11 8.38 -10.17
CA SER A 13 -7.32 7.68 -9.71
C SER A 13 -7.15 7.04 -8.32
N TRP A 14 -6.22 7.51 -7.50
CA TRP A 14 -5.99 6.94 -6.17
C TRP A 14 -7.22 7.02 -5.25
N SER A 15 -8.06 8.05 -5.41
CA SER A 15 -9.32 8.17 -4.65
C SER A 15 -10.33 7.07 -4.99
N SER A 16 -10.38 6.64 -6.26
CA SER A 16 -11.21 5.49 -6.67
C SER A 16 -10.73 4.19 -6.00
N LEU A 17 -9.40 4.01 -5.87
CA LEU A 17 -8.86 2.89 -5.13
C LEU A 17 -9.29 2.92 -3.64
N VAL A 18 -9.31 4.09 -3.01
CA VAL A 18 -9.81 4.24 -1.62
C VAL A 18 -11.28 3.81 -1.53
N ASP A 19 -12.11 4.26 -2.48
CA ASP A 19 -13.52 3.92 -2.51
C ASP A 19 -13.73 2.40 -2.70
N ASP A 20 -12.92 1.75 -3.52
CA ASP A 20 -13.01 0.32 -3.76
C ASP A 20 -12.54 -0.47 -2.53
N ILE A 21 -11.40 -0.12 -1.92
CA ILE A 21 -10.94 -0.74 -0.67
C ILE A 21 -12.01 -0.64 0.42
N ASN A 22 -12.66 0.52 0.57
CA ASN A 22 -13.68 0.71 1.60
C ASN A 22 -14.99 -0.05 1.32
N ARG A 23 -15.18 -0.60 0.12
CA ARG A 23 -16.33 -1.46 -0.24
C ARG A 23 -16.02 -2.95 -0.15
N GLU A 24 -14.75 -3.32 0.01
CA GLU A 24 -14.39 -4.72 0.14
C GLU A 24 -15.10 -5.38 1.33
N PRO A 25 -15.53 -6.62 1.18
CA PRO A 25 -16.12 -7.38 2.27
C PRO A 25 -15.17 -7.47 3.47
N GLU A 26 -15.76 -7.47 4.66
CA GLU A 26 -15.02 -7.69 5.89
C GLU A 26 -14.26 -9.02 5.84
N GLY A 27 -13.00 -9.02 6.28
CA GLY A 27 -12.13 -10.18 6.18
C GLY A 27 -11.36 -10.31 4.86
N THR A 28 -11.57 -9.41 3.90
CA THR A 28 -10.74 -9.33 2.69
C THR A 28 -9.36 -8.80 3.02
N HIS A 29 -8.31 -9.52 2.62
CA HIS A 29 -6.93 -9.01 2.71
C HIS A 29 -6.62 -8.02 1.59
N ILE A 30 -6.05 -6.88 1.96
CA ILE A 30 -5.71 -5.80 1.02
C ILE A 30 -4.19 -5.66 0.91
N LEU A 31 -3.67 -5.91 -0.29
CA LEU A 31 -2.29 -5.61 -0.67
C LEU A 31 -2.28 -4.48 -1.70
N VAL A 32 -1.68 -3.35 -1.34
CA VAL A 32 -1.47 -2.22 -2.26
C VAL A 32 -0.03 -2.24 -2.78
N ILE A 33 0.12 -2.18 -4.10
CA ILE A 33 1.43 -2.08 -4.74
C ILE A 33 1.48 -0.76 -5.51
N GLY A 34 2.37 0.13 -5.11
CA GLY A 34 2.57 1.41 -5.76
C GLY A 34 3.93 1.49 -6.45
N TYR A 35 3.99 2.06 -7.66
CA TYR A 35 5.23 2.32 -8.38
C TYR A 35 5.33 3.79 -8.76
N SER A 36 6.52 4.40 -8.59
CA SER A 36 6.78 5.80 -8.94
C SER A 36 5.79 6.74 -8.22
N LEU A 37 5.04 7.55 -8.93
CA LEU A 37 3.97 8.38 -8.37
C LEU A 37 2.90 7.56 -7.63
N GLY A 38 2.64 6.33 -8.07
CA GLY A 38 1.75 5.40 -7.36
C GLY A 38 2.30 4.97 -5.99
N ALA A 39 3.63 4.88 -5.84
CA ALA A 39 4.24 4.63 -4.55
C ALA A 39 4.01 5.79 -3.55
N ASN A 40 4.08 7.03 -4.00
CA ASN A 40 3.69 8.18 -3.16
C ASN A 40 2.20 8.15 -2.82
N ASN A 41 1.34 7.82 -3.79
CA ASN A 41 -0.10 7.74 -3.58
C ASN A 41 -0.50 6.62 -2.62
N SER A 42 0.29 5.56 -2.47
CA SER A 42 0.00 4.51 -1.51
C SER A 42 -0.08 5.03 -0.07
N VAL A 43 0.66 6.10 0.26
CA VAL A 43 0.54 6.81 1.54
C VAL A 43 -0.80 7.55 1.65
N LEU A 44 -1.25 8.20 0.57
CA LEU A 44 -2.55 8.88 0.55
C LEU A 44 -3.69 7.88 0.71
N VAL A 45 -3.59 6.74 0.02
CA VAL A 45 -4.55 5.64 0.14
C VAL A 45 -4.60 5.12 1.58
N ALA A 46 -3.44 4.84 2.18
CA ALA A 46 -3.35 4.38 3.56
C ALA A 46 -3.95 5.37 4.56
N ASN A 47 -3.72 6.67 4.34
CA ASN A 47 -4.24 7.71 5.22
C ASN A 47 -5.77 7.91 5.09
N ALA A 48 -6.36 7.49 3.96
CA ALA A 48 -7.78 7.65 3.66
C ALA A 48 -8.60 6.37 3.87
N THR A 49 -7.96 5.24 4.20
CA THR A 49 -8.62 3.96 4.48
C THR A 49 -8.55 3.61 5.97
N ASN A 50 -9.43 2.72 6.42
CA ASN A 50 -9.44 2.28 7.82
C ASN A 50 -8.22 1.41 8.16
N TYR A 51 -7.85 0.51 7.24
CA TYR A 51 -6.74 -0.42 7.40
C TYR A 51 -6.32 -1.01 6.05
N ILE A 52 -5.03 -1.25 5.88
CA ILE A 52 -4.43 -2.00 4.76
C ILE A 52 -3.49 -3.04 5.35
N ASP A 53 -3.60 -4.30 4.93
CA ASP A 53 -2.75 -5.38 5.46
C ASP A 53 -1.30 -5.19 5.05
N SER A 54 -1.06 -4.84 3.78
CA SER A 54 0.30 -4.64 3.29
C SER A 54 0.39 -3.60 2.17
N ILE A 55 1.49 -2.84 2.18
CA ILE A 55 1.87 -1.92 1.11
C ILE A 55 3.29 -2.23 0.65
N ILE A 56 3.48 -2.33 -0.66
CA ILE A 56 4.80 -2.36 -1.29
C ILE A 56 4.93 -1.12 -2.17
N ALA A 57 5.74 -0.17 -1.76
CA ALA A 57 6.03 1.07 -2.49
C ALA A 57 7.36 0.93 -3.23
N LEU A 58 7.31 0.88 -4.55
CA LEU A 58 8.48 0.71 -5.41
C LEU A 58 8.93 2.04 -6.00
N GLN A 59 10.13 2.47 -5.66
CA GLN A 59 10.80 3.66 -6.16
C GLN A 59 9.92 4.93 -6.17
N PRO A 60 9.54 5.46 -4.99
CA PRO A 60 8.73 6.68 -4.89
C PRO A 60 9.35 7.85 -5.65
N SER A 61 8.50 8.63 -6.30
CA SER A 61 8.91 9.77 -7.12
C SER A 61 9.18 11.01 -6.28
N ILE A 62 10.23 11.78 -6.65
CA ILE A 62 10.53 13.09 -6.06
C ILE A 62 9.61 14.21 -6.55
N PHE A 63 8.78 13.95 -7.57
CA PHE A 63 7.94 14.99 -8.19
C PHE A 63 6.64 15.28 -7.44
N THR A 64 6.41 14.61 -6.32
CA THR A 64 5.24 14.86 -5.47
C THR A 64 5.67 15.28 -4.06
N SER A 65 4.78 15.98 -3.37
CA SER A 65 4.97 16.27 -1.96
C SER A 65 5.00 14.96 -1.16
N ASN A 66 5.95 14.87 -0.23
CA ASN A 66 6.09 13.71 0.63
C ASN A 66 5.12 13.82 1.81
N THR A 67 3.94 13.24 1.68
CA THR A 67 2.94 13.19 2.74
C THR A 67 3.35 12.13 3.77
N ALA A 68 3.26 12.46 5.05
CA ALA A 68 3.55 11.50 6.11
C ALA A 68 2.47 10.44 6.21
N LEU A 69 2.88 9.18 6.40
CA LEU A 69 1.98 8.06 6.71
C LEU A 69 1.38 8.26 8.11
N THR A 70 0.07 8.37 8.19
CA THR A 70 -0.71 8.42 9.44
C THR A 70 -1.75 7.31 9.51
N GLY A 71 -2.01 6.64 8.38
CA GLY A 71 -2.94 5.53 8.27
C GLY A 71 -2.42 4.26 8.96
N LYS A 72 -3.33 3.32 9.19
CA LYS A 72 -3.03 2.02 9.78
C LYS A 72 -2.66 1.02 8.70
N VAL A 73 -1.43 0.54 8.72
CA VAL A 73 -0.91 -0.46 7.79
C VAL A 73 -0.25 -1.58 8.59
N GLY A 74 -0.59 -2.83 8.28
CA GLY A 74 -0.01 -4.00 8.94
C GLY A 74 1.47 -4.15 8.61
N ARG A 75 1.84 -4.02 7.34
CA ARG A 75 3.23 -4.02 6.88
C ARG A 75 3.43 -3.00 5.76
N PHE A 76 4.44 -2.15 5.86
CA PHE A 76 4.81 -1.21 4.80
C PHE A 76 6.27 -1.42 4.39
N VAL A 77 6.49 -1.83 3.14
CA VAL A 77 7.83 -2.00 2.58
C VAL A 77 8.04 -0.95 1.48
N GLU A 78 9.07 -0.16 1.61
CA GLU A 78 9.53 0.75 0.57
C GLU A 78 10.82 0.25 -0.05
N ILE A 79 10.82 0.10 -1.37
CA ILE A 79 12.01 -0.23 -2.16
C ILE A 79 12.43 1.03 -2.93
N TYR A 80 13.63 1.54 -2.66
CA TYR A 80 14.14 2.74 -3.31
C TYR A 80 15.57 2.56 -3.80
N ASN A 81 15.96 3.33 -4.81
CA ASN A 81 17.36 3.38 -5.28
C ASN A 81 18.02 4.68 -4.78
N PRO A 82 19.04 4.60 -3.93
CA PRO A 82 19.72 5.79 -3.40
C PRO A 82 20.59 6.51 -4.45
N ASN A 83 20.78 5.92 -5.64
CA ASN A 83 21.61 6.48 -6.68
C ASN A 83 20.78 7.29 -7.69
N PRO A 84 20.84 8.65 -7.64
CA PRO A 84 20.04 9.50 -8.52
C PRO A 84 20.40 9.37 -10.01
N TRP A 85 21.62 8.93 -10.33
CA TRP A 85 22.04 8.73 -11.73
C TRP A 85 21.33 7.52 -12.37
N MET A 86 21.03 6.50 -11.60
CA MET A 86 20.31 5.32 -12.09
C MET A 86 18.80 5.55 -12.17
N THR A 87 18.30 6.58 -11.55
CA THR A 87 16.85 6.88 -11.44
C THR A 87 16.46 8.17 -12.17
N PHE A 88 17.16 8.49 -13.27
CA PHE A 88 16.86 9.67 -14.10
C PHE A 88 16.71 10.98 -13.28
N GLY A 89 17.73 11.29 -12.49
CA GLY A 89 17.74 12.51 -11.65
C GLY A 89 16.97 12.38 -10.34
N GLY A 90 16.78 11.13 -9.85
CA GLY A 90 16.19 10.89 -8.53
C GLY A 90 14.73 10.44 -8.53
N MET A 91 14.15 10.12 -9.70
CA MET A 91 12.73 9.73 -9.80
C MET A 91 12.33 8.54 -8.91
N GLY A 92 13.26 7.71 -8.50
CA GLY A 92 12.99 6.55 -7.63
C GLY A 92 13.80 6.57 -6.33
N SER A 93 14.32 7.72 -5.92
CA SER A 93 15.22 7.85 -4.76
C SER A 93 14.59 8.55 -3.55
N GLN A 94 13.33 8.97 -3.63
CA GLN A 94 12.63 9.55 -2.49
C GLN A 94 12.37 8.49 -1.44
N LYS A 95 12.50 8.87 -0.17
CA LYS A 95 12.02 8.11 0.97
C LYS A 95 10.69 8.64 1.46
N LEU A 96 9.72 7.76 1.61
CA LEU A 96 8.44 8.07 2.24
C LEU A 96 8.64 8.31 3.75
N ILE A 97 7.75 9.06 4.36
CA ILE A 97 7.83 9.43 5.78
C ILE A 97 6.71 8.70 6.53
N GLY A 98 7.06 8.02 7.61
CA GLY A 98 6.05 7.41 8.47
C GLY A 98 6.64 6.43 9.48
N PRO A 99 5.84 6.03 10.48
CA PRO A 99 6.22 5.01 11.43
C PRO A 99 6.24 3.62 10.75
N ASN A 100 7.17 2.77 11.19
CA ASN A 100 7.22 1.36 10.82
C ASN A 100 7.35 1.07 9.31
N ILE A 101 7.89 2.00 8.52
CA ILE A 101 8.24 1.73 7.13
C ILE A 101 9.54 0.94 7.08
N GLU A 102 9.51 -0.23 6.46
CA GLU A 102 10.68 -1.05 6.17
C GLU A 102 11.34 -0.55 4.89
N TYR A 103 12.55 0.00 4.99
CA TYR A 103 13.27 0.56 3.83
C TYR A 103 14.24 -0.47 3.26
N VAL A 104 14.07 -0.78 1.99
CA VAL A 104 14.93 -1.69 1.23
C VAL A 104 15.57 -0.93 0.08
N THR A 105 16.88 -1.05 -0.08
CA THR A 105 17.58 -0.44 -1.22
C THR A 105 17.68 -1.42 -2.37
N ASN A 106 17.56 -0.92 -3.60
CA ASN A 106 17.90 -1.65 -4.81
C ASN A 106 18.84 -0.83 -5.70
N ASN A 107 19.40 -1.46 -6.72
CA ASN A 107 20.28 -0.81 -7.72
C ASN A 107 19.64 -0.80 -9.11
N ASP A 108 18.35 -0.99 -9.21
CA ASP A 108 17.65 -1.00 -10.50
C ASP A 108 17.46 0.41 -11.04
N THR A 109 17.46 0.53 -12.34
CA THR A 109 16.98 1.74 -12.99
C THR A 109 15.49 1.93 -12.70
N HIS A 110 15.02 3.16 -12.75
CA HIS A 110 13.59 3.43 -12.47
C HIS A 110 12.66 2.60 -13.37
N LEU A 111 12.96 2.50 -14.65
CA LEU A 111 12.15 1.71 -15.59
C LEU A 111 12.34 0.20 -15.46
N GLY A 112 13.48 -0.25 -14.94
CA GLY A 112 13.78 -1.67 -14.73
C GLY A 112 13.20 -2.27 -13.46
N ALA A 113 12.99 -1.45 -12.44
CA ALA A 113 12.61 -1.88 -11.11
C ALA A 113 11.35 -2.80 -11.06
N PRO A 114 10.26 -2.55 -11.80
CA PRO A 114 9.10 -3.43 -11.78
C PRO A 114 9.35 -4.82 -12.36
N PHE A 115 10.42 -4.98 -13.14
CA PHE A 115 10.78 -6.26 -13.79
C PHE A 115 11.81 -7.05 -12.98
N ASN A 116 12.35 -6.49 -11.90
CA ASN A 116 13.33 -7.14 -11.06
C ASN A 116 12.75 -8.42 -10.42
N PRO A 117 13.46 -9.56 -10.51
CA PRO A 117 13.03 -10.81 -9.90
C PRO A 117 12.85 -10.74 -8.37
N GLU A 118 13.67 -9.96 -7.67
CA GLU A 118 13.57 -9.79 -6.21
C GLU A 118 12.27 -9.08 -5.83
N PHE A 119 11.92 -8.01 -6.54
CA PHE A 119 10.63 -7.34 -6.36
C PHE A 119 9.46 -8.29 -6.60
N ARG A 120 9.49 -9.05 -7.71
CA ARG A 120 8.44 -10.03 -8.03
C ARG A 120 8.33 -11.12 -6.97
N ASN A 121 9.45 -11.58 -6.43
CA ASN A 121 9.47 -12.58 -5.37
C ASN A 121 8.91 -12.00 -4.06
N LEU A 122 9.21 -10.74 -3.73
CA LEU A 122 8.61 -10.07 -2.59
C LEU A 122 7.08 -10.00 -2.72
N VAL A 123 6.57 -9.59 -3.87
CA VAL A 123 5.12 -9.55 -4.13
C VAL A 123 4.48 -10.93 -3.94
N LYS A 124 5.09 -11.98 -4.54
CA LYS A 124 4.58 -13.35 -4.40
C LYS A 124 4.59 -13.84 -2.96
N SER A 125 5.67 -13.56 -2.22
CA SER A 125 5.79 -13.96 -0.82
C SER A 125 4.76 -13.23 0.06
N GLU A 126 4.46 -11.98 -0.25
CA GLU A 126 3.48 -11.20 0.49
C GLU A 126 2.05 -11.69 0.23
N ILE A 127 1.72 -12.02 -1.02
CA ILE A 127 0.44 -12.67 -1.37
C ILE A 127 0.31 -14.01 -0.63
N ALA A 128 1.35 -14.83 -0.63
CA ALA A 128 1.34 -16.12 0.07
C ALA A 128 1.17 -15.96 1.59
N ARG A 129 1.83 -14.97 2.18
CA ARG A 129 1.69 -14.65 3.61
C ARG A 129 0.25 -14.27 3.95
N LEU A 130 -0.33 -13.30 3.26
CA LEU A 130 -1.71 -12.86 3.48
C LEU A 130 -2.72 -13.97 3.27
N SER A 131 -2.50 -14.81 2.25
CA SER A 131 -3.38 -15.96 1.98
C SER A 131 -3.33 -17.05 3.06
N ALA A 132 -2.28 -17.08 3.88
CA ALA A 132 -2.14 -18.05 4.98
C ALA A 132 -2.66 -17.52 6.33
N GLU A 133 -2.87 -16.21 6.43
CA GLU A 133 -3.42 -15.57 7.64
C GLU A 133 -4.96 -15.63 7.64
N PRO A 134 -5.61 -15.77 8.80
CA PRO A 134 -7.04 -15.53 8.88
C PRO A 134 -7.31 -14.06 8.52
N GLY A 135 -8.35 -13.79 7.75
CA GLY A 135 -8.75 -12.42 7.43
C GLY A 135 -8.93 -11.56 8.70
N PRO A 136 -8.76 -10.23 8.59
CA PRO A 136 -8.93 -9.34 9.74
C PRO A 136 -10.30 -9.59 10.39
N GLU A 137 -10.26 -9.89 11.69
CA GLU A 137 -11.48 -10.18 12.44
C GLU A 137 -12.38 -8.93 12.43
N ALA A 138 -13.66 -9.16 12.11
CA ALA A 138 -14.67 -8.13 12.16
C ALA A 138 -14.59 -7.37 13.49
N ALA A 139 -14.43 -6.06 13.43
CA ALA A 139 -14.57 -5.25 14.64
C ALA A 139 -15.93 -5.55 15.28
N PRO A 140 -16.01 -5.92 16.57
CA PRO A 140 -17.27 -6.29 17.20
C PRO A 140 -18.28 -5.18 16.93
N SER A 141 -19.40 -5.54 16.29
CA SER A 141 -20.49 -4.61 15.99
C SER A 141 -20.96 -4.01 17.33
N VAL A 142 -20.71 -2.72 17.52
CA VAL A 142 -21.26 -2.00 18.67
C VAL A 142 -22.79 -2.06 18.53
N PRO A 143 -23.51 -2.70 19.46
CA PRO A 143 -24.96 -2.74 19.36
C PRO A 143 -25.51 -1.31 19.34
N PRO A 144 -26.51 -1.01 18.51
CA PRO A 144 -27.10 0.33 18.48
C PRO A 144 -27.58 0.72 19.90
N PRO A 145 -27.41 1.98 20.28
CA PRO A 145 -27.87 2.44 21.60
C PRO A 145 -29.38 2.15 21.73
N PRO A 146 -29.83 1.72 22.92
CA PRO A 146 -31.24 1.44 23.14
C PRO A 146 -32.06 2.70 22.84
N PHE A 147 -33.17 2.51 22.12
CA PHE A 147 -34.08 3.60 21.84
C PHE A 147 -34.55 4.25 23.14
N PRO A 148 -34.58 5.60 23.23
CA PRO A 148 -35.14 6.27 24.39
C PRO A 148 -36.59 5.84 24.56
N SER A 149 -36.95 5.39 25.77
CA SER A 149 -38.33 5.03 26.10
C SER A 149 -39.25 6.24 25.93
N PRO A 150 -40.42 6.08 25.33
CA PRO A 150 -41.39 7.17 25.21
C PRO A 150 -41.84 7.62 26.62
N ARG A 151 -41.81 8.92 26.84
CA ARG A 151 -42.34 9.55 28.06
C ARG A 151 -43.85 9.67 27.99
#